data_61fe789f13111f61935d59784c8dd7be
#
_entry.id   61fe789f13111f61935d59784c8dd7be
#
_cell.length_a   1.000
_cell.length_b   1.000
_cell.length_c   1.000
_cell.angle_alpha   90.00
_cell.angle_beta   90.00
_cell.angle_gamma   90.00
#
_symmetry.space_group_name_H-M   'P 1'
#
loop_
_entity.id
_entity.type
_entity.pdbx_description
1 polymer ?
#
loop_
_entity_poly.entity_id
_entity_poly.type
_entity_poly.pdbx_seq_one_letter_code
_entity_poly.pdbx_strand_id
1 'polypeptide(L)'
;MRAALFTFSRGGCATARRILAALPEEAWMCYTMPRFEEPGFLPLDKAVYGASFSSMDALIFVGACGIAVREIAPYVKSKKTDPAVVCIDEAGRFVIPL
;
A
#
# COMPACT_ATOMS: atom_id res chain seq x y z
N MET A 1 13.12 5.79 -4.15
CA MET A 1 12.52 4.48 -3.83
C MET A 1 11.16 4.37 -4.53
N ARG A 2 10.84 3.21 -5.09
CA ARG A 2 9.54 2.96 -5.71
C ARG A 2 8.65 2.31 -4.69
N ALA A 3 7.46 2.86 -4.47
CA ALA A 3 6.53 2.36 -3.47
C ALA A 3 5.11 2.24 -4.03
N ALA A 4 4.42 1.16 -3.67
CA ALA A 4 3.01 0.98 -3.93
C ALA A 4 2.23 1.22 -2.64
N LEU A 5 1.12 1.92 -2.75
CA LEU A 5 0.26 2.21 -1.61
C LEU A 5 -1.16 1.74 -1.93
N PHE A 6 -1.75 1.01 -0.99
CA PHE A 6 -3.08 0.41 -1.16
C PHE A 6 -4.02 0.93 -0.10
N THR A 7 -5.19 1.42 -0.53
CA THR A 7 -6.25 1.86 0.36
C THR A 7 -7.54 1.13 0.06
N PHE A 8 -8.43 1.07 1.04
CA PHE A 8 -9.66 0.27 0.97
C PHE A 8 -10.90 1.06 1.38
N SER A 9 -10.72 2.35 1.67
CA SER A 9 -11.78 3.23 2.12
C SER A 9 -11.45 4.68 1.75
N ARG A 10 -12.45 5.55 1.80
CA ARG A 10 -12.23 6.98 1.56
C ARG A 10 -11.36 7.61 2.65
N GLY A 11 -11.53 7.20 3.90
CA GLY A 11 -10.67 7.63 4.99
C GLY A 11 -9.23 7.20 4.79
N GLY A 12 -9.02 5.99 4.28
CA GLY A 12 -7.69 5.51 3.90
C GLY A 12 -7.06 6.35 2.79
N CYS A 13 -7.85 6.77 1.80
CA CYS A 13 -7.36 7.67 0.75
C CYS A 13 -6.91 9.02 1.31
N ALA A 14 -7.65 9.57 2.26
CA ALA A 14 -7.26 10.83 2.92
C ALA A 14 -5.92 10.68 3.66
N THR A 15 -5.75 9.59 4.39
CA THR A 15 -4.50 9.27 5.08
C THR A 15 -3.36 9.07 4.08
N ALA A 16 -3.62 8.36 2.97
CA ALA A 16 -2.63 8.18 1.91
C ALA A 16 -2.13 9.51 1.35
N ARG A 17 -3.02 10.47 1.12
CA ARG A 17 -2.63 11.80 0.63
C ARG A 17 -1.71 12.53 1.61
N ARG A 18 -1.93 12.35 2.92
CA ARG A 18 -1.02 12.90 3.94
C ARG A 18 0.36 12.27 3.86
N ILE A 19 0.42 10.96 3.62
CA ILE A 19 1.70 10.24 3.47
C ILE A 19 2.44 10.74 2.24
N LEU A 20 1.77 10.86 1.11
CA LEU A 20 2.36 11.33 -0.13
C LEU A 20 2.89 12.76 0.01
N ALA A 21 2.13 13.63 0.70
CA ALA A 21 2.55 15.00 0.96
C ALA A 21 3.80 15.08 1.84
N ALA A 22 3.93 14.14 2.78
CA ALA A 22 5.09 14.07 3.67
C ALA A 22 6.33 13.48 2.99
N LEU A 23 6.15 12.67 1.94
CA LEU A 23 7.24 11.98 1.24
C LEU A 23 7.13 12.22 -0.28
N PRO A 24 7.24 13.48 -0.72
CA PRO A 24 6.98 13.82 -2.12
C PRO A 24 8.06 13.35 -3.10
N GLU A 25 9.24 12.98 -2.60
CA GLU A 25 10.36 12.56 -3.44
C GLU A 25 10.32 11.09 -3.83
N GLU A 26 9.43 10.31 -3.21
CA GLU A 26 9.31 8.89 -3.54
C GLU A 26 8.45 8.70 -4.80
N ALA A 27 8.74 7.65 -5.55
CA ALA A 27 7.94 7.28 -6.72
C ALA A 27 6.75 6.42 -6.28
N TRP A 28 5.59 7.05 -6.18
CA TRP A 28 4.38 6.42 -5.66
C TRP A 28 3.48 5.89 -6.77
N MET A 29 2.96 4.67 -6.55
CA MET A 29 1.82 4.10 -7.28
C MET A 29 0.73 3.83 -6.26
N CYS A 30 -0.38 4.55 -6.35
CA CYS A 30 -1.46 4.46 -5.38
C CYS A 30 -2.68 3.75 -5.97
N TYR A 31 -3.27 2.85 -5.20
CA TYR A 31 -4.40 2.03 -5.61
C TYR A 31 -5.50 2.12 -4.57
N THR A 32 -6.75 2.12 -5.03
CA THR A 32 -7.92 2.00 -4.15
C THR A 32 -9.00 1.15 -4.80
N MET A 33 -10.03 0.82 -4.04
CA MET A 33 -11.17 0.04 -4.55
C MET A 33 -11.79 0.77 -5.73
N PRO A 34 -12.07 0.07 -6.84
CA PRO A 34 -12.59 0.71 -8.05
C PRO A 34 -13.83 1.56 -7.85
N ARG A 35 -14.68 1.19 -6.89
CA ARG A 35 -15.92 1.92 -6.60
C ARG A 35 -15.72 3.33 -6.05
N PHE A 36 -14.51 3.67 -5.58
CA PHE A 36 -14.27 4.98 -4.99
C PHE A 36 -13.86 6.05 -6.01
N GLU A 37 -13.23 5.67 -7.12
CA GLU A 37 -12.81 6.60 -8.18
C GLU A 37 -12.12 7.87 -7.64
N GLU A 38 -11.11 7.68 -6.80
CA GLU A 38 -10.39 8.79 -6.19
C GLU A 38 -9.29 9.33 -7.13
N PRO A 39 -9.17 10.67 -7.30
CA PRO A 39 -8.09 11.26 -8.10
C PRO A 39 -6.72 10.84 -7.58
N GLY A 40 -5.83 10.44 -8.49
CA GLY A 40 -4.48 10.01 -8.16
C GLY A 40 -4.37 8.55 -7.77
N PHE A 41 -5.49 7.81 -7.73
CA PHE A 41 -5.51 6.39 -7.40
C PHE A 41 -5.94 5.58 -8.61
N LEU A 42 -5.23 4.46 -8.82
CA LEU A 42 -5.58 3.48 -9.83
C LEU A 42 -6.53 2.42 -9.23
N PRO A 43 -7.34 1.77 -10.07
CA PRO A 43 -8.22 0.71 -9.56
C PRO A 43 -7.43 -0.50 -9.09
N LEU A 44 -7.76 -0.99 -7.90
CA LEU A 44 -7.10 -2.13 -7.28
C LEU A 44 -7.78 -3.43 -7.72
N ASP A 45 -6.97 -4.38 -8.18
CA ASP A 45 -7.38 -5.76 -8.37
C ASP A 45 -6.32 -6.69 -7.77
N LYS A 46 -6.61 -7.98 -7.70
CA LYS A 46 -5.72 -8.94 -7.04
C LYS A 46 -4.37 -9.10 -7.72
N ALA A 47 -4.29 -8.89 -9.03
CA ALA A 47 -3.03 -9.02 -9.76
C ALA A 47 -2.02 -7.93 -9.37
N VAL A 48 -2.49 -6.79 -8.90
CA VAL A 48 -1.64 -5.66 -8.52
C VAL A 48 -0.72 -6.02 -7.34
N TYR A 49 -1.20 -6.81 -6.40
CA TYR A 49 -0.38 -7.17 -5.22
C TYR A 49 0.89 -7.92 -5.60
N GLY A 50 0.76 -8.96 -6.42
CA GLY A 50 1.91 -9.73 -6.86
C GLY A 50 2.86 -8.94 -7.74
N ALA A 51 2.32 -8.13 -8.66
CA ALA A 51 3.11 -7.28 -9.53
C ALA A 51 3.90 -6.24 -8.70
N SER A 52 3.25 -5.64 -7.71
CA SER A 52 3.89 -4.65 -6.82
C SER A 52 4.95 -5.30 -5.94
N PHE A 53 4.66 -6.48 -5.42
CA PHE A 53 5.60 -7.21 -4.55
C PHE A 53 6.90 -7.53 -5.28
N SER A 54 6.85 -7.83 -6.57
CA SER A 54 8.05 -8.15 -7.34
C SER A 54 8.77 -6.93 -7.91
N SER A 55 8.12 -5.78 -8.04
CA SER A 55 8.69 -4.62 -8.72
C SER A 55 8.96 -3.41 -7.83
N MET A 56 8.32 -3.31 -6.67
CA MET A 56 8.45 -2.15 -5.78
C MET A 56 9.45 -2.41 -4.65
N ASP A 57 10.00 -1.34 -4.12
CA ASP A 57 10.90 -1.40 -2.96
C ASP A 57 10.12 -1.47 -1.64
N ALA A 58 8.92 -0.91 -1.63
CA ALA A 58 8.06 -0.92 -0.45
C ALA A 58 6.59 -1.02 -0.85
N LEU A 59 5.81 -1.70 0.00
CA LEU A 59 4.36 -1.75 -0.08
C LEU A 59 3.78 -1.17 1.21
N ILE A 60 2.89 -0.19 1.07
CA ILE A 60 2.22 0.46 2.19
C ILE A 60 0.73 0.12 2.10
N PHE A 61 0.19 -0.49 3.15
CA PHE A 61 -1.23 -0.79 3.24
C PHE A 61 -1.87 0.16 4.25
N VAL A 62 -2.85 0.93 3.81
CA VAL A 62 -3.60 1.83 4.70
C VAL A 62 -4.95 1.19 5.00
N GLY A 63 -5.04 0.51 6.14
CA GLY A 63 -6.22 -0.23 6.54
C GLY A 63 -5.88 -1.33 7.54
N ALA A 64 -6.71 -2.36 7.59
CA ALA A 64 -6.53 -3.46 8.53
C ALA A 64 -5.30 -4.31 8.16
N CYS A 65 -4.47 -4.58 9.16
CA CYS A 65 -3.25 -5.38 9.02
C CYS A 65 -3.51 -6.78 8.44
N GLY A 66 -4.65 -7.38 8.79
CA GLY A 66 -5.02 -8.70 8.28
C GLY A 66 -5.19 -8.74 6.76
N ILE A 67 -5.62 -7.65 6.14
CA ILE A 67 -5.69 -7.55 4.69
C ILE A 67 -4.29 -7.65 4.09
N ALA A 68 -3.35 -6.86 4.64
CA ALA A 68 -1.97 -6.87 4.16
C ALA A 68 -1.35 -8.26 4.27
N VAL A 69 -1.47 -8.90 5.42
CA VAL A 69 -0.90 -10.22 5.65
C VAL A 69 -1.42 -11.25 4.66
N ARG A 70 -2.73 -11.25 4.41
CA ARG A 70 -3.34 -12.21 3.47
C ARG A 70 -2.91 -11.96 2.03
N GLU A 71 -2.83 -10.70 1.63
CA GLU A 71 -2.55 -10.36 0.24
C GLU A 71 -1.08 -10.56 -0.12
N ILE A 72 -0.16 -10.41 0.81
CA ILE A 72 1.27 -10.64 0.54
C ILE A 72 1.70 -12.09 0.76
N ALA A 73 0.95 -12.87 1.54
CA ALA A 73 1.34 -14.22 1.95
C ALA A 73 1.82 -15.12 0.78
N PRO A 74 1.16 -15.14 -0.40
CA PRO A 74 1.61 -15.98 -1.51
C PRO A 74 2.97 -15.60 -2.07
N TYR A 75 3.44 -14.38 -1.81
CA TYR A 75 4.64 -13.83 -2.45
C TYR A 75 5.84 -13.74 -1.53
N VAL A 76 5.65 -13.92 -0.22
CA VAL A 76 6.72 -13.80 0.76
C VAL A 76 7.77 -14.89 0.54
N LYS A 77 9.04 -14.51 0.45
CA LYS A 77 10.17 -15.41 0.21
C LYS A 77 11.28 -15.22 1.24
N SER A 78 11.85 -14.02 1.36
CA SER A 78 13.01 -13.76 2.18
C SER A 78 13.08 -12.30 2.60
N LYS A 79 13.50 -12.04 3.84
CA LYS A 79 13.74 -10.68 4.33
C LYS A 79 14.77 -9.92 3.51
N LYS A 80 15.67 -10.63 2.82
CA LYS A 80 16.75 -10.02 2.05
C LYS A 80 16.31 -9.56 0.67
N THR A 81 15.30 -10.21 0.08
CA THR A 81 14.88 -9.96 -1.30
C THR A 81 13.50 -9.35 -1.42
N ASP A 82 12.65 -9.53 -0.41
CA ASP A 82 11.28 -9.03 -0.44
C ASP A 82 11.26 -7.51 -0.20
N PRO A 83 10.24 -6.81 -0.73
CA PRO A 83 10.07 -5.40 -0.41
C PRO A 83 9.74 -5.20 1.06
N ALA A 84 9.97 -4.01 1.59
CA ALA A 84 9.46 -3.62 2.88
C ALA A 84 7.94 -3.57 2.81
N VAL A 85 7.25 -4.07 3.84
CA VAL A 85 5.79 -4.00 3.92
C VAL A 85 5.40 -3.33 5.22
N VAL A 86 4.58 -2.30 5.13
CA VAL A 86 4.14 -1.51 6.28
C VAL A 86 2.64 -1.38 6.25
N CYS A 87 2.00 -1.57 7.40
CA CYS A 87 0.59 -1.29 7.61
C CYS A 87 0.42 0.00 8.39
N ILE A 88 -0.49 0.85 7.92
CA ILE A 88 -0.88 2.08 8.62
C ILE A 88 -2.39 2.01 8.81
N ASP A 89 -2.89 2.27 10.01
CA ASP A 89 -4.32 2.28 10.24
C ASP A 89 -4.99 3.41 9.48
N GLU A 90 -6.27 3.28 9.21
CA GLU A 90 -7.03 4.22 8.38
C GLU A 90 -6.94 5.66 8.88
N ALA A 91 -6.88 5.86 10.19
CA ALA A 91 -6.74 7.20 10.79
C ALA A 91 -5.30 7.71 10.80
N GLY A 92 -4.33 6.89 10.45
CA GLY A 92 -2.92 7.29 10.40
C GLY A 92 -2.25 7.41 11.77
N ARG A 93 -2.77 6.71 12.78
CA ARG A 93 -2.24 6.79 14.15
C ARG A 93 -1.19 5.75 14.48
N PHE A 94 -1.22 4.61 13.81
CA PHE A 94 -0.31 3.49 14.07
C PHE A 94 0.37 3.05 12.81
N VAL A 95 1.66 2.75 12.89
CA VAL A 95 2.47 2.24 11.78
C VAL A 95 3.07 0.91 12.22
N ILE A 96 2.79 -0.16 11.50
CA ILE A 96 3.19 -1.51 11.84
C ILE A 96 4.01 -2.10 10.70
N PRO A 97 5.34 -2.25 10.86
CA PRO A 97 6.15 -2.97 9.88
C PRO A 97 5.86 -4.47 9.95
N LEU A 98 5.78 -5.10 8.80
CA LEU A 98 5.50 -6.54 8.71
C LEU A 98 6.72 -7.38 8.30
#